data_758ca6c31335ab4a6c20610e22e74715
#
_entry.id   758ca6c31335ab4a6c20610e22e74715
#
_cell.length_a   1.000
_cell.length_b   1.000
_cell.length_c   1.000
_cell.angle_alpha   90.00
_cell.angle_beta   90.00
_cell.angle_gamma   90.00
#
_symmetry.space_group_name_H-M   'P 1'
#
loop_
_entity.id
_entity.type
_entity.pdbx_description
1 polymer ?
#
loop_
_entity_poly.entity_id
_entity_poly.type
_entity_poly.pdbx_seq_one_letter_code
_entity_poly.pdbx_strand_id
1 'polypeptide(L)'
;LRHLLVRRAVKTGEILVALVTSGQTENLGVTEACSTPVSEQELLAGWLSCMQALELEGTFAGILHIRNDSLADVVQSDETTVLYGQDFFYEELLGLKFRITPFSFFQTNSLGAEVLYETARSYVGETKDKVVFDLYSGTGTIAQIIAPVAEKVVGVEIVEEAVEAAKENAAGNGLDNCEFIAGDVLKVIGELKDKPDLIILDPPRDGIHPKALDKIIDFGVDRMVYISCKPTSLTRDLVVLQERGYKLEKACAVDMFPATANCETVCLLGRKIVNDKNVEYAHVDYEPKDAEYLKSAKGSASYREIKEWIKEQHDVSVSNLYIAQVKDKLGFEKRENYNTGAEGHRVPNCPAEKEKLILEAFKHFRMI
;
A
#
# COMPACT_ATOMS: atom_id res chain seq x y z
N LEU A 1 -5.60 -4.79 26.53
CA LEU A 1 -4.66 -5.13 25.47
C LEU A 1 -5.34 -4.94 24.12
N ARG A 2 -4.70 -4.22 23.20
CA ARG A 2 -5.16 -4.05 21.81
C ARG A 2 -4.27 -4.83 20.85
N HIS A 3 -2.97 -4.49 20.84
CA HIS A 3 -2.00 -5.13 19.95
C HIS A 3 -0.70 -5.43 20.69
N LEU A 4 0.03 -6.39 20.16
CA LEU A 4 1.46 -6.56 20.39
C LEU A 4 2.15 -6.37 19.03
N LEU A 5 2.82 -5.23 18.86
CA LEU A 5 3.60 -4.94 17.67
C LEU A 5 5.03 -5.46 17.89
N VAL A 6 5.49 -6.30 16.98
CA VAL A 6 6.88 -6.78 16.96
C VAL A 6 7.47 -6.46 15.59
N ARG A 7 8.58 -5.73 15.59
CA ARG A 7 9.37 -5.45 14.40
C ARG A 7 10.77 -5.98 14.59
N ARG A 8 11.26 -6.78 13.65
CA ARG A 8 12.61 -7.35 13.68
C ARG A 8 13.34 -7.00 12.41
N ALA A 9 14.53 -6.44 12.56
CA ALA A 9 15.46 -6.25 11.47
C ALA A 9 16.13 -7.59 11.11
N VAL A 10 16.22 -7.86 9.81
CA VAL A 10 16.81 -9.12 9.32
C VAL A 10 18.33 -9.05 9.38
N LYS A 11 18.93 -7.92 8.99
CA LYS A 11 20.38 -7.79 8.89
C LYS A 11 21.05 -7.30 10.18
N THR A 12 20.43 -6.36 10.89
CA THR A 12 21.00 -5.87 12.15
C THR A 12 20.66 -6.76 13.33
N GLY A 13 19.60 -7.58 13.22
CA GLY A 13 19.08 -8.40 14.31
C GLY A 13 18.40 -7.60 15.42
N GLU A 14 18.20 -6.30 15.24
CA GLU A 14 17.50 -5.44 16.19
C GLU A 14 15.99 -5.74 16.23
N ILE A 15 15.44 -5.74 17.46
CA ILE A 15 14.03 -6.03 17.72
C ILE A 15 13.39 -4.86 18.45
N LEU A 16 12.29 -4.36 17.92
CA LEU A 16 11.44 -3.36 18.58
C LEU A 16 10.08 -4.00 18.90
N VAL A 17 9.70 -3.91 20.17
CA VAL A 17 8.42 -4.45 20.65
C VAL A 17 7.60 -3.34 21.27
N ALA A 18 6.32 -3.24 20.91
CA ALA A 18 5.39 -2.31 21.52
C ALA A 18 4.13 -3.02 22.00
N LEU A 19 3.84 -2.90 23.28
CA LEU A 19 2.58 -3.30 23.90
C LEU A 19 1.57 -2.16 23.71
N VAL A 20 0.51 -2.39 22.92
CA VAL A 20 -0.52 -1.39 22.68
C VAL A 20 -1.75 -1.70 23.53
N THR A 21 -2.15 -0.75 24.37
CA THR A 21 -3.29 -0.88 25.28
C THR A 21 -4.27 0.29 25.11
N SER A 22 -5.48 0.14 25.64
CA SER A 22 -6.36 1.30 25.85
C SER A 22 -6.04 1.98 27.15
N GLY A 23 -6.43 3.26 27.28
CA GLY A 23 -6.34 4.03 28.52
C GLY A 23 -7.33 3.60 29.61
N GLN A 24 -8.20 2.62 29.33
CA GLN A 24 -9.15 2.07 30.31
C GLN A 24 -8.42 1.14 31.27
N THR A 25 -7.98 1.70 32.38
CA THR A 25 -7.17 0.98 33.40
C THR A 25 -7.97 0.57 34.62
N GLU A 26 -9.27 0.79 34.64
CA GLU A 26 -10.13 0.36 35.74
C GLU A 26 -10.15 -1.17 35.88
N ASN A 27 -9.95 -1.67 37.09
CA ASN A 27 -9.95 -3.10 37.43
C ASN A 27 -8.86 -3.94 36.75
N LEU A 28 -7.71 -3.36 36.44
CA LEU A 28 -6.56 -4.12 35.94
C LEU A 28 -6.17 -5.24 36.91
N GLY A 29 -5.94 -6.44 36.35
CA GLY A 29 -5.52 -7.59 37.11
C GLY A 29 -6.61 -8.27 37.97
N VAL A 30 -7.85 -7.74 38.00
CA VAL A 30 -8.98 -8.37 38.70
C VAL A 30 -9.46 -9.58 37.92
N THR A 31 -9.45 -10.73 38.57
CA THR A 31 -9.93 -12.02 38.02
C THR A 31 -10.79 -12.70 39.08
N GLU A 32 -11.46 -13.82 38.75
CA GLU A 32 -12.18 -14.65 39.72
C GLU A 32 -11.27 -15.16 40.87
N ALA A 33 -9.99 -15.33 40.60
CA ALA A 33 -8.99 -15.80 41.58
C ALA A 33 -8.30 -14.67 42.35
N CYS A 34 -8.35 -13.43 41.86
CA CYS A 34 -7.68 -12.27 42.47
C CYS A 34 -8.56 -11.03 42.35
N SER A 35 -9.03 -10.54 43.50
CA SER A 35 -9.91 -9.35 43.60
C SER A 35 -9.16 -8.03 43.82
N THR A 36 -7.82 -8.07 43.96
CA THR A 36 -7.00 -6.90 44.21
C THR A 36 -6.53 -6.31 42.85
N PRO A 37 -6.88 -5.05 42.53
CA PRO A 37 -6.35 -4.38 41.35
C PRO A 37 -4.83 -4.26 41.41
N VAL A 38 -4.16 -4.53 40.30
CA VAL A 38 -2.73 -4.29 40.13
C VAL A 38 -2.53 -2.96 39.42
N SER A 39 -1.56 -2.18 39.80
CA SER A 39 -1.27 -0.93 39.11
C SER A 39 -0.74 -1.20 37.69
N GLU A 40 -1.03 -0.30 36.78
CA GLU A 40 -0.49 -0.38 35.40
C GLU A 40 1.03 -0.45 35.40
N GLN A 41 1.68 0.32 36.28
CA GLN A 41 3.14 0.32 36.42
C GLN A 41 3.68 -1.05 36.83
N GLU A 42 3.04 -1.75 37.76
CA GLU A 42 3.46 -3.09 38.19
C GLU A 42 3.27 -4.11 37.05
N LEU A 43 2.18 -4.02 36.29
CA LEU A 43 1.95 -4.87 35.14
C LEU A 43 3.01 -4.64 34.04
N LEU A 44 3.30 -3.38 33.72
CA LEU A 44 4.32 -3.03 32.72
C LEU A 44 5.72 -3.44 33.16
N ALA A 45 6.06 -3.27 34.45
CA ALA A 45 7.35 -3.73 35.00
C ALA A 45 7.48 -5.25 34.95
N GLY A 46 6.42 -5.99 35.28
CA GLY A 46 6.38 -7.45 35.16
C GLY A 46 6.52 -7.91 33.71
N TRP A 47 5.77 -7.27 32.79
CA TRP A 47 5.89 -7.55 31.36
C TRP A 47 7.30 -7.27 30.84
N LEU A 48 7.88 -6.12 31.16
CA LEU A 48 9.27 -5.78 30.80
C LEU A 48 10.26 -6.83 31.27
N SER A 49 10.15 -7.26 32.54
CA SER A 49 11.02 -8.29 33.09
C SER A 49 10.88 -9.62 32.34
N CYS A 50 9.65 -10.00 31.96
CA CYS A 50 9.41 -11.20 31.14
C CYS A 50 10.05 -11.06 29.76
N MET A 51 9.89 -9.91 29.10
CA MET A 51 10.48 -9.67 27.78
C MET A 51 12.02 -9.74 27.83
N GLN A 52 12.64 -9.13 28.83
CA GLN A 52 14.10 -9.13 28.98
C GLN A 52 14.68 -10.50 29.35
N ALA A 53 13.87 -11.41 29.89
CA ALA A 53 14.26 -12.78 30.17
C ALA A 53 14.19 -13.74 28.97
N LEU A 54 13.64 -13.30 27.83
CA LEU A 54 13.56 -14.12 26.63
C LEU A 54 14.93 -14.29 25.98
N GLU A 55 15.25 -15.53 25.64
CA GLU A 55 16.39 -15.84 24.77
C GLU A 55 15.93 -15.74 23.32
N LEU A 56 16.41 -14.75 22.59
CA LEU A 56 15.99 -14.44 21.21
C LEU A 56 17.20 -14.43 20.26
N GLU A 57 16.96 -14.78 19.01
CA GLU A 57 17.89 -14.47 17.92
C GLU A 57 17.80 -12.99 17.56
N GLY A 58 18.61 -12.16 18.21
CA GLY A 58 18.63 -10.72 18.07
C GLY A 58 18.66 -10.01 19.43
N THR A 59 18.65 -8.69 19.38
CA THR A 59 18.71 -7.84 20.57
C THR A 59 17.57 -6.83 20.61
N PHE A 60 17.00 -6.59 21.78
CA PHE A 60 16.01 -5.53 21.90
C PHE A 60 16.67 -4.16 21.73
N ALA A 61 16.30 -3.45 20.65
CA ALA A 61 16.59 -2.04 20.46
C ALA A 61 15.65 -1.20 21.33
N GLY A 62 14.39 -1.63 21.46
CA GLY A 62 13.43 -0.95 22.32
C GLY A 62 12.26 -1.82 22.72
N ILE A 63 11.72 -1.55 23.90
CA ILE A 63 10.47 -2.12 24.41
C ILE A 63 9.60 -0.95 24.83
N LEU A 64 8.43 -0.82 24.22
CA LEU A 64 7.56 0.34 24.31
C LEU A 64 6.21 -0.03 24.90
N HIS A 65 5.57 0.92 25.55
CA HIS A 65 4.16 0.92 25.85
C HIS A 65 3.48 2.04 25.06
N ILE A 66 2.45 1.70 24.31
CA ILE A 66 1.67 2.63 23.50
C ILE A 66 0.24 2.62 23.99
N ARG A 67 -0.31 3.79 24.33
CA ARG A 67 -1.74 3.97 24.57
C ARG A 67 -2.42 4.37 23.28
N ASN A 68 -3.55 3.71 23.00
CA ASN A 68 -4.37 3.97 21.82
C ASN A 68 -5.83 3.75 22.17
N ASP A 69 -6.61 4.83 22.20
CA ASP A 69 -8.05 4.81 22.47
C ASP A 69 -8.88 5.09 21.20
N SER A 70 -8.25 5.10 20.01
CA SER A 70 -8.97 5.26 18.75
C SER A 70 -10.02 4.15 18.56
N LEU A 71 -11.15 4.49 17.93
CA LEU A 71 -12.18 3.50 17.57
C LEU A 71 -11.76 2.59 16.41
N ALA A 72 -10.82 3.06 15.58
CA ALA A 72 -10.29 2.29 14.45
C ALA A 72 -9.27 1.25 14.93
N ASP A 73 -9.27 0.10 14.27
CA ASP A 73 -8.27 -0.96 14.50
C ASP A 73 -6.97 -0.63 13.73
N VAL A 74 -6.33 0.46 14.14
CA VAL A 74 -5.07 0.95 13.56
C VAL A 74 -4.03 1.12 14.65
N VAL A 75 -2.78 0.87 14.32
CA VAL A 75 -1.65 1.13 15.23
C VAL A 75 -1.36 2.63 15.18
N GLN A 76 -1.95 3.35 16.10
CA GLN A 76 -1.72 4.78 16.35
C GLN A 76 -1.31 4.98 17.80
N SER A 77 -0.82 6.14 18.13
CA SER A 77 -0.37 6.48 19.48
C SER A 77 -1.03 7.76 19.97
N ASP A 78 -1.74 7.66 21.08
CA ASP A 78 -2.11 8.83 21.89
C ASP A 78 -0.96 9.19 22.84
N GLU A 79 -0.22 8.17 23.32
CA GLU A 79 0.94 8.31 24.17
C GLU A 79 1.89 7.14 23.95
N THR A 80 3.19 7.41 23.80
CA THR A 80 4.23 6.39 23.70
C THR A 80 5.21 6.54 24.84
N THR A 81 5.42 5.49 25.64
CA THR A 81 6.38 5.40 26.72
C THR A 81 7.46 4.39 26.37
N VAL A 82 8.73 4.79 26.44
CA VAL A 82 9.87 3.89 26.28
C VAL A 82 10.14 3.22 27.63
N LEU A 83 9.93 1.90 27.71
CA LEU A 83 10.18 1.10 28.89
C LEU A 83 11.64 0.62 28.95
N TYR A 84 12.25 0.39 27.78
CA TYR A 84 13.64 -0.03 27.65
C TYR A 84 14.18 0.41 26.28
N GLY A 85 15.48 0.81 26.25
CA GLY A 85 16.20 1.15 25.03
C GLY A 85 15.69 2.44 24.38
N GLN A 86 15.30 2.36 23.11
CA GLN A 86 14.89 3.48 22.27
C GLN A 86 13.58 3.19 21.53
N ASP A 87 12.98 4.20 20.92
CA ASP A 87 11.72 4.11 20.19
C ASP A 87 11.88 3.78 18.69
N PHE A 88 13.05 3.35 18.28
CA PHE A 88 13.36 2.98 16.91
C PHE A 88 14.33 1.80 16.86
N PHE A 89 14.50 1.23 15.69
CA PHE A 89 15.54 0.25 15.37
C PHE A 89 16.10 0.54 13.98
N TYR A 90 17.23 -0.08 13.66
CA TYR A 90 17.85 0.04 12.35
C TYR A 90 17.69 -1.25 11.55
N GLU A 91 17.35 -1.10 10.28
CA GLU A 91 17.47 -2.16 9.27
C GLU A 91 18.43 -1.71 8.18
N GLU A 92 19.07 -2.66 7.53
CA GLU A 92 19.97 -2.41 6.42
C GLU A 92 19.39 -2.96 5.11
N LEU A 93 19.32 -2.12 4.07
CA LEU A 93 18.96 -2.51 2.72
C LEU A 93 20.02 -2.01 1.74
N LEU A 94 20.60 -2.95 0.96
CA LEU A 94 21.58 -2.64 -0.09
C LEU A 94 22.76 -1.79 0.42
N GLY A 95 23.16 -1.99 1.67
CA GLY A 95 24.29 -1.29 2.32
C GLY A 95 23.93 0.07 2.94
N LEU A 96 22.67 0.49 2.86
CA LEU A 96 22.17 1.71 3.52
C LEU A 96 21.41 1.36 4.80
N LYS A 97 21.59 2.17 5.83
CA LYS A 97 20.90 2.03 7.11
C LYS A 97 19.65 2.91 7.16
N PHE A 98 18.55 2.33 7.61
CA PHE A 98 17.28 3.02 7.79
C PHE A 98 16.83 2.97 9.25
N ARG A 99 16.62 4.14 9.84
CA ARG A 99 15.99 4.29 11.14
C ARG A 99 14.48 4.09 10.99
N ILE A 100 13.94 3.14 11.75
CA ILE A 100 12.54 2.72 11.62
C ILE A 100 11.87 2.85 12.98
N THR A 101 10.79 3.63 13.05
CA THR A 101 9.96 3.78 14.25
C THR A 101 8.78 2.78 14.22
N PRO A 102 8.01 2.61 15.30
CA PRO A 102 6.80 1.78 15.31
C PRO A 102 5.81 2.14 14.20
N PHE A 103 5.74 3.41 13.82
CA PHE A 103 4.73 3.94 12.90
C PHE A 103 5.26 4.18 11.48
N SER A 104 6.58 4.12 11.28
CA SER A 104 7.16 4.26 9.93
C SER A 104 6.70 3.14 9.02
N PHE A 105 6.23 3.48 7.83
CA PHE A 105 6.11 2.49 6.77
C PHE A 105 7.50 2.00 6.36
N PHE A 106 7.68 0.71 6.35
CA PHE A 106 8.87 0.03 5.86
C PHE A 106 8.48 -1.36 5.38
N GLN A 107 9.06 -1.84 4.29
CA GLN A 107 8.75 -3.16 3.75
C GLN A 107 9.04 -4.25 4.78
N THR A 108 8.05 -5.07 5.09
CA THR A 108 8.15 -6.10 6.14
C THR A 108 9.04 -7.27 5.78
N ASN A 109 9.24 -7.53 4.47
CA ASN A 109 10.19 -8.50 3.96
C ASN A 109 11.43 -7.76 3.41
N SER A 110 12.43 -7.55 4.26
CA SER A 110 13.65 -6.82 3.89
C SER A 110 14.42 -7.46 2.74
N LEU A 111 14.51 -8.80 2.71
CA LEU A 111 15.20 -9.51 1.61
C LEU A 111 14.45 -9.38 0.29
N GLY A 112 13.13 -9.48 0.31
CA GLY A 112 12.28 -9.22 -0.86
C GLY A 112 12.37 -7.77 -1.32
N ALA A 113 12.44 -6.82 -0.37
CA ALA A 113 12.59 -5.40 -0.66
C ALA A 113 13.91 -5.09 -1.39
N GLU A 114 15.01 -5.74 -1.03
CA GLU A 114 16.26 -5.61 -1.76
C GLU A 114 16.12 -6.03 -3.22
N VAL A 115 15.46 -7.17 -3.48
CA VAL A 115 15.19 -7.64 -4.86
C VAL A 115 14.32 -6.65 -5.62
N LEU A 116 13.27 -6.13 -4.97
CA LEU A 116 12.37 -5.12 -5.55
C LEU A 116 13.13 -3.85 -5.95
N TYR A 117 13.92 -3.32 -5.04
CA TYR A 117 14.65 -2.07 -5.24
C TYR A 117 15.85 -2.21 -6.19
N GLU A 118 16.53 -3.36 -6.17
CA GLU A 118 17.56 -3.67 -7.20
C GLU A 118 16.94 -3.76 -8.59
N THR A 119 15.75 -4.38 -8.71
CA THR A 119 15.03 -4.43 -9.99
C THR A 119 14.68 -3.02 -10.45
N ALA A 120 14.13 -2.18 -9.58
CA ALA A 120 13.82 -0.79 -9.88
C ALA A 120 15.08 -0.01 -10.29
N ARG A 121 16.17 -0.12 -9.53
CA ARG A 121 17.46 0.51 -9.84
C ARG A 121 18.03 0.04 -11.18
N SER A 122 17.90 -1.25 -11.51
CA SER A 122 18.34 -1.78 -12.82
C SER A 122 17.53 -1.19 -13.98
N TYR A 123 16.26 -0.85 -13.75
CA TYR A 123 15.41 -0.20 -14.75
C TYR A 123 15.69 1.30 -14.87
N VAL A 124 16.06 1.96 -13.79
CA VAL A 124 16.59 3.34 -13.81
C VAL A 124 17.86 3.40 -14.64
N GLY A 125 18.77 2.46 -14.47
CA GLY A 125 20.05 2.38 -15.15
C GLY A 125 21.04 3.44 -14.67
N GLU A 126 22.01 3.80 -15.50
CA GLU A 126 23.00 4.84 -15.18
C GLU A 126 22.43 6.23 -15.43
N THR A 127 22.42 7.06 -14.38
CA THR A 127 21.82 8.39 -14.37
C THR A 127 22.69 9.41 -13.61
N LYS A 128 24.04 9.24 -13.68
CA LYS A 128 25.00 10.08 -12.93
C LYS A 128 24.94 11.58 -13.25
N ASP A 129 24.38 11.91 -14.40
CA ASP A 129 24.20 13.26 -14.94
C ASP A 129 22.71 13.66 -14.99
N LYS A 130 21.85 13.00 -14.22
CA LYS A 130 20.39 13.15 -14.31
C LYS A 130 19.74 13.43 -12.97
N VAL A 131 18.67 14.22 -13.05
CA VAL A 131 17.76 14.47 -11.95
C VAL A 131 16.65 13.43 -11.98
N VAL A 132 16.50 12.68 -10.87
CA VAL A 132 15.47 11.66 -10.71
C VAL A 132 14.43 12.14 -9.71
N PHE A 133 13.15 12.06 -10.05
CA PHE A 133 12.07 12.27 -9.10
C PHE A 133 11.55 10.94 -8.59
N ASP A 134 11.43 10.81 -7.26
CA ASP A 134 10.77 9.71 -6.55
C ASP A 134 9.45 10.23 -5.97
N LEU A 135 8.36 9.98 -6.70
CA LEU A 135 7.04 10.46 -6.32
C LEU A 135 6.30 9.39 -5.50
N TYR A 136 5.72 9.81 -4.37
CA TYR A 136 5.21 8.96 -3.29
C TYR A 136 6.36 8.29 -2.52
N SER A 137 7.39 9.06 -2.17
CA SER A 137 8.68 8.53 -1.70
C SER A 137 8.66 7.91 -0.30
N GLY A 138 7.58 8.06 0.48
CA GLY A 138 7.51 7.55 1.85
C GLY A 138 8.68 8.04 2.69
N THR A 139 9.37 7.12 3.36
CA THR A 139 10.59 7.41 4.14
C THR A 139 11.85 7.54 3.29
N GLY A 140 11.71 7.74 1.97
CA GLY A 140 12.80 8.00 1.05
C GLY A 140 13.68 6.79 0.73
N THR A 141 13.19 5.58 0.91
CA THR A 141 14.00 4.36 0.74
C THR A 141 14.45 4.21 -0.71
N ILE A 142 13.54 4.37 -1.68
CA ILE A 142 13.86 4.25 -3.11
C ILE A 142 14.79 5.39 -3.53
N ALA A 143 14.47 6.63 -3.16
CA ALA A 143 15.30 7.80 -3.45
C ALA A 143 16.75 7.59 -3.00
N GLN A 144 16.97 7.11 -1.78
CA GLN A 144 18.30 6.87 -1.23
C GLN A 144 19.04 5.73 -1.94
N ILE A 145 18.34 4.65 -2.33
CA ILE A 145 18.93 3.53 -3.09
C ILE A 145 19.36 3.97 -4.50
N ILE A 146 18.66 4.95 -5.08
CA ILE A 146 18.98 5.50 -6.41
C ILE A 146 20.05 6.60 -6.34
N ALA A 147 20.18 7.30 -5.23
CA ALA A 147 21.11 8.43 -5.08
C ALA A 147 22.57 8.13 -5.53
N PRO A 148 23.15 6.95 -5.25
CA PRO A 148 24.52 6.64 -5.70
C PRO A 148 24.70 6.60 -7.24
N VAL A 149 23.62 6.47 -7.99
CA VAL A 149 23.66 6.37 -9.47
C VAL A 149 23.04 7.59 -10.16
N ALA A 150 22.61 8.61 -9.43
CA ALA A 150 21.99 9.82 -9.95
C ALA A 150 22.82 11.08 -9.59
N GLU A 151 22.67 12.17 -10.36
CA GLU A 151 23.18 13.48 -9.97
C GLU A 151 22.44 14.01 -8.74
N LYS A 152 21.12 13.98 -8.81
CA LYS A 152 20.22 14.45 -7.77
C LYS A 152 18.96 13.59 -7.73
N VAL A 153 18.45 13.30 -6.53
CA VAL A 153 17.14 12.66 -6.35
C VAL A 153 16.23 13.59 -5.54
N VAL A 154 15.03 13.83 -6.04
CA VAL A 154 14.00 14.62 -5.36
C VAL A 154 12.84 13.71 -4.99
N GLY A 155 12.65 13.46 -3.69
CA GLY A 155 11.54 12.71 -3.14
C GLY A 155 10.36 13.62 -2.80
N VAL A 156 9.14 13.23 -3.17
CA VAL A 156 7.90 13.94 -2.80
C VAL A 156 6.99 13.00 -2.04
N GLU A 157 6.59 13.40 -0.84
CA GLU A 157 5.73 12.62 0.06
C GLU A 157 4.77 13.56 0.80
N ILE A 158 3.52 13.11 1.00
CA ILE A 158 2.47 13.90 1.66
C ILE A 158 2.61 13.93 3.19
N VAL A 159 3.19 12.88 3.77
CA VAL A 159 3.33 12.72 5.22
C VAL A 159 4.61 13.41 5.70
N GLU A 160 4.49 14.52 6.42
CA GLU A 160 5.62 15.32 6.90
C GLU A 160 6.60 14.51 7.75
N GLU A 161 6.11 13.64 8.64
CA GLU A 161 6.95 12.79 9.50
C GLU A 161 7.78 11.79 8.68
N ALA A 162 7.24 11.30 7.55
CA ALA A 162 7.97 10.42 6.64
C ALA A 162 9.08 11.19 5.91
N VAL A 163 8.81 12.44 5.53
CA VAL A 163 9.80 13.34 4.90
C VAL A 163 10.95 13.65 5.87
N GLU A 164 10.66 13.95 7.13
CA GLU A 164 11.73 14.19 8.13
C GLU A 164 12.55 12.91 8.36
N ALA A 165 11.91 11.74 8.47
CA ALA A 165 12.61 10.47 8.57
C ALA A 165 13.49 10.19 7.33
N ALA A 166 13.02 10.56 6.13
CA ALA A 166 13.79 10.45 4.89
C ALA A 166 15.05 11.32 4.91
N LYS A 167 14.94 12.56 5.38
CA LYS A 167 16.08 13.48 5.54
C LYS A 167 17.09 12.97 6.56
N GLU A 168 16.63 12.51 7.72
CA GLU A 168 17.48 11.93 8.77
C GLU A 168 18.24 10.69 8.25
N ASN A 169 17.54 9.79 7.55
CA ASN A 169 18.15 8.59 6.98
C ASN A 169 19.18 8.94 5.90
N ALA A 170 18.86 9.87 4.99
CA ALA A 170 19.79 10.29 3.96
C ALA A 170 21.06 10.93 4.54
N ALA A 171 20.92 11.81 5.53
CA ALA A 171 22.05 12.39 6.26
C ALA A 171 22.89 11.32 6.97
N GLY A 172 22.24 10.35 7.63
CA GLY A 172 22.90 9.22 8.30
C GLY A 172 23.66 8.30 7.34
N ASN A 173 23.20 8.21 6.09
CA ASN A 173 23.82 7.45 5.01
C ASN A 173 24.84 8.28 4.20
N GLY A 174 25.06 9.56 4.53
CA GLY A 174 26.00 10.45 3.82
C GLY A 174 25.57 10.77 2.38
N LEU A 175 24.27 10.83 2.13
CA LEU A 175 23.71 11.10 0.79
C LEU A 175 23.31 12.59 0.68
N ASP A 176 24.25 13.41 0.18
CA ASP A 176 24.04 14.86 0.05
C ASP A 176 23.23 15.26 -1.19
N ASN A 177 22.97 14.31 -2.09
CA ASN A 177 22.24 14.53 -3.34
C ASN A 177 20.76 14.12 -3.28
N CYS A 178 20.22 13.86 -2.09
CA CYS A 178 18.80 13.64 -1.87
C CYS A 178 18.13 14.89 -1.32
N GLU A 179 17.05 15.34 -1.96
CA GLU A 179 16.16 16.38 -1.46
C GLU A 179 14.76 15.79 -1.21
N PHE A 180 14.15 16.10 -0.07
CA PHE A 180 12.81 15.58 0.26
C PHE A 180 11.85 16.72 0.55
N ILE A 181 10.68 16.69 -0.10
CA ILE A 181 9.67 17.73 -0.09
C ILE A 181 8.36 17.16 0.45
N ALA A 182 7.85 17.79 1.52
CA ALA A 182 6.54 17.43 2.07
C ALA A 182 5.43 18.08 1.24
N GLY A 183 4.48 17.28 0.76
CA GLY A 183 3.30 17.77 0.10
C GLY A 183 2.62 16.76 -0.81
N ASP A 184 1.38 17.08 -1.14
CA ASP A 184 0.60 16.30 -2.10
C ASP A 184 1.22 16.42 -3.50
N VAL A 185 1.60 15.30 -4.11
CA VAL A 185 2.17 15.23 -5.46
C VAL A 185 1.37 16.08 -6.45
N LEU A 186 0.03 16.03 -6.40
CA LEU A 186 -0.85 16.81 -7.28
C LEU A 186 -0.64 18.33 -7.14
N LYS A 187 -0.27 18.82 -5.96
CA LYS A 187 -0.09 20.24 -5.68
C LYS A 187 1.36 20.68 -5.93
N VAL A 188 2.30 19.95 -5.33
CA VAL A 188 3.72 20.31 -5.30
C VAL A 188 4.39 20.17 -6.66
N ILE A 189 3.97 19.21 -7.48
CA ILE A 189 4.63 18.88 -8.75
C ILE A 189 4.74 20.05 -9.73
N GLY A 190 3.81 21.01 -9.68
CA GLY A 190 3.84 22.21 -10.51
C GLY A 190 4.74 23.33 -9.98
N GLU A 191 5.23 23.21 -8.76
CA GLU A 191 6.04 24.22 -8.06
C GLU A 191 7.51 23.81 -7.96
N LEU A 192 7.83 22.58 -8.37
CA LEU A 192 9.21 22.07 -8.35
C LEU A 192 10.09 22.85 -9.31
N LYS A 193 11.25 23.27 -8.81
CA LYS A 193 12.22 24.07 -9.58
C LYS A 193 12.99 23.23 -10.58
N ASP A 194 13.29 22.00 -10.19
CA ASP A 194 14.02 21.06 -11.02
C ASP A 194 13.08 20.41 -12.03
N LYS A 195 13.64 20.03 -13.17
CA LYS A 195 12.95 19.18 -14.15
C LYS A 195 13.54 17.80 -14.08
N PRO A 196 12.71 16.77 -13.94
CA PRO A 196 13.22 15.41 -13.91
C PRO A 196 13.64 14.95 -15.31
N ASP A 197 14.69 14.14 -15.37
CA ASP A 197 15.06 13.36 -16.53
C ASP A 197 14.41 11.98 -16.49
N LEU A 198 14.10 11.50 -15.29
CA LEU A 198 13.43 10.23 -15.02
C LEU A 198 12.53 10.36 -13.79
N ILE A 199 11.41 9.68 -13.82
CA ILE A 199 10.47 9.63 -12.67
C ILE A 199 10.31 8.19 -12.22
N ILE A 200 10.37 7.98 -10.90
CA ILE A 200 9.98 6.75 -10.22
C ILE A 200 8.63 6.99 -9.55
N LEU A 201 7.75 6.03 -9.67
CA LEU A 201 6.39 6.07 -9.15
C LEU A 201 6.18 4.85 -8.27
N ASP A 202 5.88 5.06 -6.98
CA ASP A 202 5.45 4.01 -6.04
C ASP A 202 4.16 4.44 -5.32
N PRO A 203 3.05 4.57 -6.06
CA PRO A 203 1.81 5.11 -5.54
C PRO A 203 1.11 4.11 -4.59
N PRO A 204 0.16 4.58 -3.77
CA PRO A 204 -0.67 3.73 -2.92
C PRO A 204 -1.49 2.71 -3.73
N ARG A 205 -2.08 1.72 -3.04
CA ARG A 205 -2.84 0.60 -3.64
C ARG A 205 -3.92 1.01 -4.66
N ASP A 206 -4.48 2.21 -4.52
CA ASP A 206 -5.49 2.72 -5.44
C ASP A 206 -4.91 3.30 -6.75
N GLY A 207 -3.58 3.30 -6.89
CA GLY A 207 -2.88 3.86 -8.04
C GLY A 207 -2.81 5.40 -7.97
N ILE A 208 -2.47 6.01 -9.08
CA ILE A 208 -2.28 7.46 -9.17
C ILE A 208 -3.63 8.15 -9.42
N HIS A 209 -3.87 9.24 -8.71
CA HIS A 209 -5.04 10.08 -8.96
C HIS A 209 -4.99 10.62 -10.40
N PRO A 210 -6.08 10.54 -11.21
CA PRO A 210 -6.04 10.91 -12.63
C PRO A 210 -5.44 12.27 -12.93
N LYS A 211 -5.78 13.31 -12.13
CA LYS A 211 -5.22 14.66 -12.30
C LYS A 211 -3.72 14.73 -11.97
N ALA A 212 -3.23 13.89 -11.05
CA ALA A 212 -1.81 13.82 -10.76
C ALA A 212 -1.07 13.10 -11.90
N LEU A 213 -1.65 12.02 -12.41
CA LEU A 213 -1.10 11.28 -13.54
C LEU A 213 -0.94 12.17 -14.78
N ASP A 214 -1.94 13.00 -15.11
CA ASP A 214 -1.84 13.97 -16.20
C ASP A 214 -0.65 14.93 -16.02
N LYS A 215 -0.50 15.52 -14.82
CA LYS A 215 0.62 16.41 -14.52
C LYS A 215 1.99 15.72 -14.57
N ILE A 216 2.06 14.46 -14.10
CA ILE A 216 3.29 13.64 -14.18
C ILE A 216 3.67 13.40 -15.65
N ILE A 217 2.70 13.07 -16.48
CA ILE A 217 2.89 12.87 -17.92
C ILE A 217 3.36 14.18 -18.60
N ASP A 218 2.83 15.32 -18.17
CA ASP A 218 3.15 16.63 -18.76
C ASP A 218 4.61 17.07 -18.51
N PHE A 219 5.34 16.47 -17.55
CA PHE A 219 6.79 16.63 -17.48
C PHE A 219 7.51 16.19 -18.75
N GLY A 220 6.94 15.21 -19.42
CA GLY A 220 7.43 14.73 -20.71
C GLY A 220 8.76 14.00 -20.63
N VAL A 221 9.08 13.37 -19.50
CA VAL A 221 10.29 12.55 -19.36
C VAL A 221 10.28 11.38 -20.34
N ASP A 222 11.47 11.00 -20.82
CA ASP A 222 11.59 9.89 -21.76
C ASP A 222 11.39 8.53 -21.10
N ARG A 223 11.62 8.42 -19.79
CA ARG A 223 11.55 7.14 -19.05
C ARG A 223 10.89 7.32 -17.70
N MET A 224 10.07 6.34 -17.33
CA MET A 224 9.49 6.20 -15.98
C MET A 224 9.67 4.78 -15.47
N VAL A 225 9.89 4.62 -14.17
CA VAL A 225 9.81 3.34 -13.48
C VAL A 225 8.57 3.38 -12.60
N TYR A 226 7.65 2.44 -12.78
CA TYR A 226 6.42 2.32 -11.99
C TYR A 226 6.49 1.05 -11.15
N ILE A 227 6.39 1.19 -9.83
CA ILE A 227 6.31 0.11 -8.86
C ILE A 227 4.86 0.05 -8.38
N SER A 228 4.28 -1.14 -8.28
CA SER A 228 2.88 -1.29 -7.86
C SER A 228 2.65 -2.56 -7.06
N CYS A 229 2.07 -2.38 -5.87
CA CYS A 229 1.59 -3.48 -5.04
C CYS A 229 0.22 -4.04 -5.46
N LYS A 230 -0.40 -3.47 -6.51
CA LYS A 230 -1.73 -3.89 -6.98
C LYS A 230 -1.83 -3.83 -8.50
N PRO A 231 -1.68 -4.97 -9.19
CA PRO A 231 -1.67 -5.02 -10.65
C PRO A 231 -2.93 -4.42 -11.33
N THR A 232 -4.09 -4.45 -10.68
CA THR A 232 -5.33 -3.92 -11.25
C THR A 232 -5.35 -2.38 -11.31
N SER A 233 -4.77 -1.68 -10.35
CA SER A 233 -4.60 -0.22 -10.43
C SER A 233 -3.49 0.16 -11.41
N LEU A 234 -2.41 -0.60 -11.45
CA LEU A 234 -1.34 -0.44 -12.44
C LEU A 234 -1.88 -0.52 -13.87
N THR A 235 -2.68 -1.55 -14.19
CA THR A 235 -3.22 -1.69 -15.56
C THR A 235 -4.08 -0.51 -15.97
N ARG A 236 -4.89 0.04 -15.07
CA ARG A 236 -5.68 1.25 -15.32
C ARG A 236 -4.78 2.45 -15.64
N ASP A 237 -3.75 2.67 -14.84
CA ASP A 237 -2.83 3.80 -15.03
C ASP A 237 -1.97 3.63 -16.29
N LEU A 238 -1.59 2.38 -16.62
CA LEU A 238 -0.87 2.05 -17.86
C LEU A 238 -1.67 2.37 -19.12
N VAL A 239 -3.01 2.19 -19.11
CA VAL A 239 -3.86 2.59 -20.25
C VAL A 239 -3.70 4.07 -20.54
N VAL A 240 -3.81 4.92 -19.53
CA VAL A 240 -3.65 6.38 -19.68
C VAL A 240 -2.24 6.74 -20.15
N LEU A 241 -1.20 6.13 -19.56
CA LEU A 241 0.18 6.35 -19.96
C LEU A 241 0.43 5.97 -21.42
N GLN A 242 -0.13 4.85 -21.87
CA GLN A 242 0.00 4.39 -23.27
C GLN A 242 -0.75 5.31 -24.25
N GLU A 243 -1.95 5.76 -23.93
CA GLU A 243 -2.70 6.76 -24.71
C GLU A 243 -1.94 8.09 -24.86
N ARG A 244 -1.12 8.42 -23.87
CA ARG A 244 -0.29 9.63 -23.82
C ARG A 244 1.12 9.43 -24.36
N GLY A 245 1.39 8.28 -25.01
CA GLY A 245 2.59 8.01 -25.80
C GLY A 245 3.72 7.28 -25.07
N TYR A 246 3.49 6.74 -23.87
CA TYR A 246 4.42 5.83 -23.21
C TYR A 246 4.22 4.39 -23.69
N LYS A 247 5.30 3.62 -23.70
CA LYS A 247 5.28 2.20 -24.02
C LYS A 247 5.85 1.41 -22.84
N LEU A 248 5.22 0.32 -22.49
CA LEU A 248 5.79 -0.65 -21.56
C LEU A 248 6.96 -1.37 -22.24
N GLU A 249 8.18 -1.13 -21.75
CA GLU A 249 9.40 -1.74 -22.27
C GLU A 249 9.77 -3.02 -21.54
N LYS A 250 9.60 -3.02 -20.23
CA LYS A 250 9.88 -4.17 -19.36
C LYS A 250 8.85 -4.22 -18.22
N ALA A 251 8.55 -5.43 -17.77
CA ALA A 251 7.79 -5.68 -16.55
C ALA A 251 8.42 -6.87 -15.82
N CYS A 252 8.46 -6.77 -14.50
CA CYS A 252 8.92 -7.84 -13.61
C CYS A 252 7.98 -7.93 -12.43
N ALA A 253 7.53 -9.14 -12.10
CA ALA A 253 6.81 -9.43 -10.88
C ALA A 253 7.81 -9.85 -9.80
N VAL A 254 7.66 -9.29 -8.60
CA VAL A 254 8.48 -9.60 -7.43
C VAL A 254 7.56 -10.15 -6.34
N ASP A 255 7.76 -11.41 -5.96
CA ASP A 255 6.99 -12.06 -4.90
C ASP A 255 7.51 -11.63 -3.52
N MET A 256 6.97 -10.52 -3.03
CA MET A 256 7.30 -9.97 -1.72
C MET A 256 6.69 -10.77 -0.55
N PHE A 257 5.60 -11.49 -0.82
CA PHE A 257 4.82 -12.20 0.20
C PHE A 257 4.47 -13.62 -0.28
N PRO A 258 5.46 -14.53 -0.31
CA PRO A 258 5.26 -15.90 -0.80
C PRO A 258 4.07 -16.60 -0.16
N ALA A 259 3.33 -17.36 -0.95
CA ALA A 259 2.09 -18.03 -0.57
C ALA A 259 0.89 -17.10 -0.31
N THR A 260 0.96 -15.83 -0.71
CA THR A 260 -0.19 -14.91 -0.72
C THR A 260 -0.55 -14.49 -2.16
N ALA A 261 -1.68 -13.80 -2.33
CA ALA A 261 -2.07 -13.22 -3.61
C ALA A 261 -1.42 -11.84 -3.88
N ASN A 262 -0.54 -11.37 -2.99
CA ASN A 262 0.09 -10.07 -3.12
C ASN A 262 1.41 -10.20 -3.90
N CYS A 263 1.54 -9.42 -4.95
CA CYS A 263 2.73 -9.37 -5.78
C CYS A 263 3.05 -7.92 -6.11
N GLU A 264 4.32 -7.55 -5.98
CA GLU A 264 4.81 -6.28 -6.48
C GLU A 264 5.14 -6.39 -7.97
N THR A 265 4.87 -5.33 -8.72
CA THR A 265 5.17 -5.27 -10.14
C THR A 265 6.02 -4.06 -10.44
N VAL A 266 7.18 -4.24 -11.04
CA VAL A 266 8.06 -3.16 -11.49
C VAL A 266 7.96 -3.06 -13.00
N CYS A 267 7.59 -1.87 -13.50
CA CYS A 267 7.47 -1.58 -14.93
C CYS A 267 8.47 -0.50 -15.36
N LEU A 268 9.13 -0.71 -16.48
CA LEU A 268 9.87 0.33 -17.19
C LEU A 268 9.02 0.84 -18.34
N LEU A 269 8.81 2.13 -18.38
CA LEU A 269 8.05 2.85 -19.39
C LEU A 269 8.97 3.78 -20.16
N GLY A 270 8.98 3.65 -21.48
CA GLY A 270 9.69 4.57 -22.39
C GLY A 270 8.70 5.44 -23.16
N ARG A 271 9.03 6.73 -23.34
CA ARG A 271 8.23 7.61 -24.20
C ARG A 271 8.52 7.31 -25.67
N LYS A 272 7.47 7.14 -26.46
CA LYS A 272 7.60 6.94 -27.88
C LYS A 272 8.08 8.24 -28.53
N ILE A 273 9.31 8.29 -29.04
CA ILE A 273 9.75 9.37 -29.89
C ILE A 273 8.96 9.24 -31.21
N VAL A 274 8.23 10.29 -31.59
CA VAL A 274 7.25 10.30 -32.72
C VAL A 274 7.89 10.01 -34.11
N ASN A 275 9.16 9.71 -34.19
CA ASN A 275 9.89 9.49 -35.44
C ASN A 275 10.01 8.02 -35.88
N ASP A 276 9.47 7.07 -35.12
CA ASP A 276 9.57 5.66 -35.52
C ASP A 276 8.29 5.22 -36.27
N LYS A 277 8.37 5.33 -37.61
CA LYS A 277 7.28 4.95 -38.52
C LYS A 277 7.04 3.43 -38.63
N ASN A 278 7.79 2.62 -37.89
CA ASN A 278 7.82 1.15 -38.00
C ASN A 278 7.57 0.42 -36.70
N VAL A 279 6.63 0.87 -35.86
CA VAL A 279 6.27 0.08 -34.67
C VAL A 279 5.05 -0.78 -34.97
N GLU A 280 5.28 -2.05 -35.23
CA GLU A 280 4.24 -3.07 -35.15
C GLU A 280 3.79 -3.23 -33.69
N TYR A 281 2.51 -3.00 -33.45
CA TYR A 281 1.90 -3.31 -32.15
C TYR A 281 1.82 -4.84 -32.04
N ALA A 282 2.53 -5.44 -31.10
CA ALA A 282 2.19 -6.77 -30.66
C ALA A 282 0.85 -6.69 -29.93
N HIS A 283 -0.24 -7.00 -30.60
CA HIS A 283 -1.47 -7.39 -29.94
C HIS A 283 -1.16 -8.69 -29.20
N VAL A 284 -0.96 -8.62 -27.90
CA VAL A 284 -1.03 -9.81 -27.06
C VAL A 284 -2.51 -10.00 -26.77
N ASP A 285 -3.17 -10.84 -27.54
CA ASP A 285 -4.45 -11.43 -27.15
C ASP A 285 -4.16 -12.32 -25.93
N TYR A 286 -4.15 -11.68 -24.75
CA TYR A 286 -4.09 -12.38 -23.48
C TYR A 286 -5.50 -12.84 -23.13
N GLU A 287 -5.86 -14.02 -23.58
CA GLU A 287 -6.90 -14.79 -22.93
C GLU A 287 -6.29 -15.35 -21.64
N PRO A 288 -6.74 -14.89 -20.44
CA PRO A 288 -6.26 -15.44 -19.19
C PRO A 288 -6.64 -16.92 -19.11
N LYS A 289 -5.70 -17.81 -19.39
CA LYS A 289 -5.87 -19.26 -19.12
C LYS A 289 -6.11 -19.52 -17.63
N ASP A 290 -5.82 -18.56 -16.78
CA ASP A 290 -6.08 -18.57 -15.34
C ASP A 290 -7.52 -18.21 -14.94
N ALA A 291 -8.41 -17.92 -15.90
CA ALA A 291 -9.84 -17.83 -15.63
C ALA A 291 -10.41 -19.11 -14.97
N GLU A 292 -9.73 -20.25 -15.09
CA GLU A 292 -10.08 -21.46 -14.36
C GLU A 292 -9.65 -21.45 -12.90
N TYR A 293 -8.55 -20.81 -12.52
CA TYR A 293 -8.11 -20.70 -11.13
C TYR A 293 -8.94 -19.66 -10.36
N LEU A 294 -9.33 -18.56 -11.01
CA LEU A 294 -10.29 -17.60 -10.45
C LEU A 294 -11.74 -18.16 -10.44
N LYS A 295 -12.03 -19.17 -11.24
CA LYS A 295 -13.33 -19.87 -11.27
C LYS A 295 -13.55 -20.80 -10.08
N SER A 296 -12.54 -21.15 -9.29
CA SER A 296 -12.69 -21.99 -8.09
C SER A 296 -12.97 -21.20 -6.81
N ALA A 297 -12.72 -19.90 -6.76
CA ALA A 297 -13.23 -19.03 -5.70
C ALA A 297 -14.70 -18.69 -6.00
N LYS A 298 -15.60 -18.81 -5.02
CA LYS A 298 -17.00 -18.38 -5.14
C LYS A 298 -17.05 -17.03 -5.88
N GLY A 299 -17.64 -17.02 -7.08
CA GLY A 299 -17.62 -15.88 -7.98
C GLY A 299 -18.16 -14.64 -7.29
N SER A 300 -17.42 -13.55 -7.34
CA SER A 300 -17.89 -12.24 -6.90
C SER A 300 -18.00 -11.35 -8.12
N ALA A 301 -19.23 -11.00 -8.52
CA ALA A 301 -19.45 -9.98 -9.51
C ALA A 301 -19.84 -8.66 -8.85
N SER A 302 -19.32 -7.56 -9.39
CA SER A 302 -19.75 -6.21 -9.00
C SER A 302 -21.18 -5.93 -9.47
N TYR A 303 -21.84 -4.99 -8.84
CA TYR A 303 -23.17 -4.54 -9.25
C TYR A 303 -23.20 -4.02 -10.70
N ARG A 304 -22.08 -3.50 -11.16
CA ARG A 304 -21.91 -3.01 -12.53
C ARG A 304 -21.91 -4.17 -13.52
N GLU A 305 -21.11 -5.19 -13.30
CA GLU A 305 -21.03 -6.38 -14.16
C GLU A 305 -22.38 -7.11 -14.24
N ILE A 306 -23.08 -7.25 -13.12
CA ILE A 306 -24.42 -7.86 -13.08
C ILE A 306 -25.40 -7.05 -13.94
N LYS A 307 -25.37 -5.73 -13.85
CA LYS A 307 -26.27 -4.84 -14.62
C LYS A 307 -25.96 -4.86 -16.11
N GLU A 308 -24.67 -4.81 -16.47
CA GLU A 308 -24.21 -4.86 -17.86
C GLU A 308 -24.61 -6.20 -18.48
N TRP A 309 -24.35 -7.32 -17.83
CA TRP A 309 -24.72 -8.64 -18.30
C TRP A 309 -26.25 -8.77 -18.52
N ILE A 310 -27.08 -8.36 -17.55
CA ILE A 310 -28.55 -8.41 -17.68
C ILE A 310 -29.01 -7.53 -18.87
N LYS A 311 -28.41 -6.35 -19.04
CA LYS A 311 -28.70 -5.45 -20.12
C LYS A 311 -28.35 -6.07 -21.49
N GLU A 312 -27.22 -6.71 -21.61
CA GLU A 312 -26.75 -7.37 -22.83
C GLU A 312 -27.60 -8.59 -23.20
N GLN A 313 -27.92 -9.44 -22.22
CA GLN A 313 -28.65 -10.69 -22.50
C GLN A 313 -30.15 -10.52 -22.64
N HIS A 314 -30.75 -9.55 -21.94
CA HIS A 314 -32.21 -9.44 -21.84
C HIS A 314 -32.76 -8.06 -22.23
N ASP A 315 -31.88 -7.09 -22.54
CA ASP A 315 -32.22 -5.67 -22.78
C ASP A 315 -33.01 -5.01 -21.63
N VAL A 316 -32.85 -5.49 -20.39
CA VAL A 316 -33.50 -5.01 -19.16
C VAL A 316 -32.53 -4.30 -18.25
N SER A 317 -32.94 -3.14 -17.73
CA SER A 317 -32.16 -2.43 -16.71
C SER A 317 -32.62 -2.77 -15.29
N VAL A 318 -31.68 -3.12 -14.41
CA VAL A 318 -31.91 -3.36 -12.99
C VAL A 318 -31.20 -2.33 -12.13
N SER A 319 -31.76 -2.00 -10.97
CA SER A 319 -31.14 -1.06 -10.04
C SER A 319 -30.21 -1.77 -9.04
N ASN A 320 -29.25 -1.04 -8.50
CA ASN A 320 -28.39 -1.54 -7.42
C ASN A 320 -29.20 -2.00 -6.20
N LEU A 321 -30.31 -1.32 -5.93
CA LEU A 321 -31.23 -1.66 -4.83
C LEU A 321 -31.83 -3.07 -5.00
N TYR A 322 -32.26 -3.43 -6.21
CA TYR A 322 -32.82 -4.75 -6.47
C TYR A 322 -31.78 -5.86 -6.38
N ILE A 323 -30.55 -5.60 -6.83
CA ILE A 323 -29.45 -6.55 -6.69
C ILE A 323 -29.12 -6.74 -5.20
N ALA A 324 -29.10 -5.65 -4.40
CA ALA A 324 -28.88 -5.73 -2.96
C ALA A 324 -29.96 -6.55 -2.24
N GLN A 325 -31.25 -6.34 -2.60
CA GLN A 325 -32.36 -7.10 -2.03
C GLN A 325 -32.30 -8.60 -2.34
N VAL A 326 -31.88 -8.96 -3.55
CA VAL A 326 -31.71 -10.37 -3.93
C VAL A 326 -30.51 -11.00 -3.22
N LYS A 327 -29.40 -10.28 -3.07
CA LYS A 327 -28.25 -10.72 -2.28
C LYS A 327 -28.66 -10.96 -0.81
N ASP A 328 -29.43 -10.05 -0.23
CA ASP A 328 -29.92 -10.15 1.14
C ASP A 328 -30.80 -11.40 1.35
N LYS A 329 -31.73 -11.67 0.43
CA LYS A 329 -32.56 -12.88 0.45
C LYS A 329 -31.75 -14.18 0.40
N LEU A 330 -30.59 -14.15 -0.22
CA LEU A 330 -29.70 -15.31 -0.38
C LEU A 330 -28.63 -15.41 0.72
N GLY A 331 -28.65 -14.51 1.70
CA GLY A 331 -27.74 -14.54 2.85
C GLY A 331 -26.29 -14.11 2.55
N PHE A 332 -26.07 -13.29 1.50
CA PHE A 332 -24.77 -12.70 1.27
C PHE A 332 -24.43 -11.68 2.36
N GLU A 333 -23.17 -11.67 2.83
CA GLU A 333 -22.70 -10.70 3.83
C GLU A 333 -22.90 -9.25 3.37
N LYS A 334 -23.51 -8.44 4.22
CA LYS A 334 -23.71 -7.01 4.01
C LYS A 334 -22.41 -6.27 4.29
N ARG A 335 -21.94 -5.47 3.34
CA ARG A 335 -21.04 -4.37 3.67
C ARG A 335 -21.86 -3.28 4.37
N GLU A 336 -21.38 -2.77 5.51
CA GLU A 336 -22.01 -1.65 6.19
C GLU A 336 -22.12 -0.45 5.25
N ASN A 337 -23.35 -0.01 5.01
CA ASN A 337 -23.59 1.19 4.22
C ASN A 337 -23.44 2.42 5.11
N TYR A 338 -22.49 3.28 4.81
CA TYR A 338 -22.25 4.57 5.47
C TYR A 338 -23.34 5.63 5.20
N ASN A 339 -24.30 5.36 4.31
CA ASN A 339 -25.44 6.25 4.03
C ASN A 339 -26.74 5.56 4.44
N THR A 340 -27.12 5.67 5.69
CA THR A 340 -28.48 5.43 6.15
C THR A 340 -29.34 6.64 5.77
N GLY A 341 -30.11 6.53 4.69
CA GLY A 341 -31.12 7.52 4.35
C GLY A 341 -32.14 7.66 5.47
N ALA A 342 -32.72 8.85 5.59
CA ALA A 342 -33.68 9.22 6.66
C ALA A 342 -34.76 8.13 6.83
N GLU A 343 -35.05 7.78 8.09
CA GLU A 343 -36.10 6.84 8.48
C GLU A 343 -37.44 7.27 7.89
N GLY A 344 -38.10 6.37 7.19
CA GLY A 344 -39.49 6.53 6.77
C GLY A 344 -39.86 6.39 5.31
N HIS A 345 -38.91 6.23 4.37
CA HIS A 345 -39.24 5.99 2.95
C HIS A 345 -39.53 4.50 2.69
N ARG A 346 -40.73 4.19 2.14
CA ARG A 346 -41.06 2.86 1.61
C ARG A 346 -40.11 2.55 0.46
N VAL A 347 -39.20 1.61 0.67
CA VAL A 347 -38.30 1.11 -0.35
C VAL A 347 -39.06 0.14 -1.27
N PRO A 348 -39.10 0.35 -2.60
CA PRO A 348 -39.82 -0.55 -3.51
C PRO A 348 -39.14 -1.93 -3.51
N ASN A 349 -39.95 -3.00 -3.42
CA ASN A 349 -39.45 -4.38 -3.52
C ASN A 349 -39.06 -4.71 -4.96
N CYS A 350 -38.09 -5.61 -5.11
CA CYS A 350 -37.68 -6.10 -6.41
C CYS A 350 -38.84 -6.84 -7.09
N PRO A 351 -39.26 -6.46 -8.29
CA PRO A 351 -40.26 -7.21 -9.07
C PRO A 351 -39.79 -8.63 -9.36
N ALA A 352 -40.68 -9.62 -9.30
CA ALA A 352 -40.36 -11.04 -9.49
C ALA A 352 -39.64 -11.32 -10.83
N GLU A 353 -40.00 -10.63 -11.91
CA GLU A 353 -39.34 -10.74 -13.19
C GLU A 353 -37.88 -10.30 -13.14
N LYS A 354 -37.59 -9.17 -12.48
CA LYS A 354 -36.21 -8.67 -12.33
C LYS A 354 -35.41 -9.50 -11.33
N GLU A 355 -36.04 -10.04 -10.29
CA GLU A 355 -35.41 -10.98 -9.36
C GLU A 355 -34.91 -12.23 -10.11
N LYS A 356 -35.71 -12.78 -11.03
CA LYS A 356 -35.33 -13.93 -11.85
C LYS A 356 -34.08 -13.64 -12.69
N LEU A 357 -34.02 -12.48 -13.35
CA LEU A 357 -32.87 -12.08 -14.17
C LEU A 357 -31.61 -11.87 -13.32
N ILE A 358 -31.75 -11.32 -12.11
CA ILE A 358 -30.64 -11.17 -11.17
C ILE A 358 -30.12 -12.54 -10.71
N LEU A 359 -31.01 -13.49 -10.45
CA LEU A 359 -30.62 -14.86 -10.10
C LEU A 359 -29.92 -15.59 -11.27
N GLU A 360 -30.34 -15.34 -12.50
CA GLU A 360 -29.67 -15.87 -13.71
C GLU A 360 -28.25 -15.27 -13.83
N ALA A 361 -28.10 -13.98 -13.61
CA ALA A 361 -26.78 -13.33 -13.56
C ALA A 361 -25.90 -13.90 -12.44
N PHE A 362 -26.45 -14.13 -11.23
CA PHE A 362 -25.69 -14.74 -10.14
C PHE A 362 -25.20 -16.15 -10.48
N LYS A 363 -26.01 -16.94 -11.18
CA LYS A 363 -25.59 -18.27 -11.68
C LYS A 363 -24.50 -18.13 -12.74
N HIS A 364 -24.66 -17.19 -13.68
CA HIS A 364 -23.65 -16.94 -14.72
C HIS A 364 -22.30 -16.58 -14.09
N PHE A 365 -22.30 -15.69 -13.11
CA PHE A 365 -21.09 -15.31 -12.36
C PHE A 365 -20.70 -16.29 -11.24
N ARG A 366 -21.37 -17.45 -11.14
CA ARG A 366 -21.14 -18.50 -10.12
C ARG A 366 -21.18 -18.01 -8.68
N MET A 367 -22.00 -17.00 -8.43
CA MET A 367 -22.22 -16.47 -7.09
C MET A 367 -23.13 -17.39 -6.26
N ILE A 368 -23.97 -18.16 -6.92
CA ILE A 368 -24.87 -19.17 -6.35
C ILE A 368 -24.85 -20.44 -7.22
#